data_d844db662ba6d4e7597d4ce82bfc84df
#
_entry.id   d844db662ba6d4e7597d4ce82bfc84df
#
_cell.length_a   1.000
_cell.length_b   1.000
_cell.length_c   1.000
_cell.angle_alpha   90.00
_cell.angle_beta   90.00
_cell.angle_gamma   90.00
#
_symmetry.space_group_name_H-M   'P 1'
#
loop_
_entity.id
_entity.type
_entity.pdbx_description
1 polymer ?
#
loop_
_entity_poly.entity_id
_entity_poly.type
_entity_poly.pdbx_seq_one_letter_code
_entity_poly.pdbx_strand_id
1 'polypeptide(L)'
;MTGRVAAAERGETRIADRVVAKIAAQAAKEAVDDPPADGASPRATVTVHRDAARVRISLELGYPSDVGSQCGAVRRRVAHRVRTLAGMEVPEVAVQVERLHPTGTGAAQGRIR
;
A
#
# COMPACT_ATOMS: atom_id res chain seq x y z
N MET A 1 -30.08 20.49 9.78
CA MET A 1 -29.91 19.75 8.50
C MET A 1 -28.48 19.60 8.12
N THR A 2 -27.81 20.73 7.96
CA THR A 2 -26.42 20.70 7.50
C THR A 2 -25.54 19.89 8.47
N GLY A 3 -25.69 20.07 9.76
CA GLY A 3 -24.86 19.34 10.72
C GLY A 3 -25.09 17.85 10.67
N ARG A 4 -26.32 17.43 10.44
CA ARG A 4 -26.60 16.02 10.35
C ARG A 4 -25.95 15.41 9.10
N VAL A 5 -26.02 16.13 8.00
CA VAL A 5 -25.41 15.64 6.77
C VAL A 5 -23.90 15.52 6.96
N ALA A 6 -23.31 16.51 7.58
CA ALA A 6 -21.87 16.47 7.81
C ALA A 6 -21.46 15.29 8.69
N ALA A 7 -22.27 14.99 9.70
CA ALA A 7 -21.97 13.86 10.57
C ALA A 7 -22.07 12.54 9.82
N ALA A 8 -23.08 12.40 8.97
CA ALA A 8 -23.24 11.21 8.18
C ALA A 8 -22.08 11.05 7.20
N GLU A 9 -21.67 12.16 6.60
CA GLU A 9 -20.54 12.12 5.67
C GLU A 9 -19.27 11.68 6.37
N ARG A 10 -19.05 12.15 7.59
CA ARG A 10 -17.85 11.74 8.31
C ARG A 10 -17.87 10.25 8.63
N GLY A 11 -19.04 9.70 8.96
CA GLY A 11 -19.17 8.28 9.21
C GLY A 11 -18.90 7.48 7.97
N GLU A 12 -19.46 7.91 6.86
CA GLU A 12 -19.22 7.24 5.59
C GLU A 12 -17.77 7.32 5.20
N THR A 13 -17.13 8.47 5.44
CA THR A 13 -15.72 8.64 5.11
C THR A 13 -14.85 7.67 5.89
N ARG A 14 -15.14 7.44 7.16
CA ARG A 14 -14.35 6.50 7.95
C ARG A 14 -14.48 5.08 7.42
N ILE A 15 -15.69 4.69 7.05
CA ILE A 15 -15.92 3.37 6.49
C ILE A 15 -15.16 3.26 5.17
N ALA A 16 -15.24 4.28 4.35
CA ALA A 16 -14.56 4.30 3.08
C ALA A 16 -13.04 4.21 3.27
N ASP A 17 -12.50 4.95 4.24
CA ASP A 17 -11.07 4.90 4.52
C ASP A 17 -10.63 3.47 4.84
N ARG A 18 -11.38 2.77 5.68
CA ARG A 18 -11.04 1.41 6.06
C ARG A 18 -11.11 0.44 4.90
N VAL A 19 -12.17 0.57 4.12
CA VAL A 19 -12.36 -0.31 2.97
C VAL A 19 -11.25 -0.08 1.95
N VAL A 20 -10.98 1.19 1.65
CA VAL A 20 -9.94 1.51 0.69
C VAL A 20 -8.57 1.09 1.21
N ALA A 21 -8.34 1.23 2.51
CA ALA A 21 -7.07 0.78 3.09
C ALA A 21 -6.88 -0.71 2.93
N LYS A 22 -7.92 -1.51 3.10
CA LYS A 22 -7.82 -2.95 2.90
C LYS A 22 -7.55 -3.28 1.44
N ILE A 23 -8.23 -2.61 0.53
CA ILE A 23 -8.01 -2.80 -0.90
C ILE A 23 -6.56 -2.47 -1.24
N ALA A 24 -6.09 -1.34 -0.73
CA ALA A 24 -4.75 -0.86 -1.03
C ALA A 24 -3.68 -1.81 -0.46
N ALA A 25 -3.85 -2.26 0.77
CA ALA A 25 -2.89 -3.17 1.39
C ALA A 25 -2.82 -4.49 0.65
N GLN A 26 -3.97 -5.02 0.25
CA GLN A 26 -4.01 -6.27 -0.50
C GLN A 26 -3.36 -6.10 -1.87
N ALA A 27 -3.66 -5.00 -2.55
CA ALA A 27 -3.06 -4.71 -3.85
C ALA A 27 -1.54 -4.58 -3.73
N ALA A 28 -1.07 -3.93 -2.68
CA ALA A 28 0.37 -3.79 -2.46
C ALA A 28 1.01 -5.16 -2.24
N LYS A 29 0.36 -6.01 -1.46
CA LYS A 29 0.87 -7.34 -1.20
C LYS A 29 0.99 -8.14 -2.48
N GLU A 30 0.00 -8.03 -3.35
CA GLU A 30 0.01 -8.75 -4.62
C GLU A 30 1.07 -8.22 -5.57
N ALA A 31 1.39 -6.95 -5.47
CA ALA A 31 2.34 -6.33 -6.39
C ALA A 31 3.80 -6.55 -6.02
N VAL A 32 4.08 -6.87 -4.76
CA VAL A 32 5.45 -7.12 -4.35
C VAL A 32 5.89 -8.48 -4.87
N ASP A 33 6.99 -8.46 -5.59
CA ASP A 33 7.55 -9.66 -6.17
C ASP A 33 8.51 -10.25 -5.15
N ASP A 34 8.34 -11.54 -4.85
CA ASP A 34 9.23 -12.25 -3.93
C ASP A 34 9.32 -11.56 -2.57
N PRO A 35 8.19 -11.46 -1.85
CA PRO A 35 8.21 -10.78 -0.56
C PRO A 35 9.08 -11.52 0.45
N PRO A 36 9.71 -10.79 1.36
CA PRO A 36 10.58 -11.42 2.36
C PRO A 36 9.78 -12.32 3.29
N ALA A 37 10.32 -13.50 3.57
CA ALA A 37 9.62 -14.49 4.38
C ALA A 37 9.36 -14.00 5.80
N ASP A 38 10.30 -13.24 6.34
CA ASP A 38 10.17 -12.72 7.70
C ASP A 38 9.67 -11.30 7.74
N GLY A 39 9.26 -10.76 6.60
CA GLY A 39 8.82 -9.39 6.54
C GLY A 39 7.38 -9.21 6.96
N ALA A 40 7.06 -8.03 7.43
CA ALA A 40 5.69 -7.68 7.73
C ALA A 40 4.91 -7.46 6.44
N SER A 41 3.62 -7.76 6.49
CA SER A 41 2.75 -7.49 5.35
C SER A 41 2.63 -5.99 5.13
N PRO A 42 2.39 -5.56 3.89
CA PRO A 42 2.18 -4.15 3.63
C PRO A 42 1.01 -3.59 4.41
N ARG A 43 1.15 -2.36 4.81
CA ARG A 43 0.10 -1.64 5.52
C ARG A 43 -0.26 -0.40 4.72
N ALA A 44 -1.51 -0.02 4.80
CA ALA A 44 -2.01 1.13 4.06
C ALA A 44 -2.70 2.10 5.00
N THR A 45 -2.42 3.37 4.81
CA THR A 45 -3.14 4.46 5.44
C THR A 45 -3.79 5.24 4.32
N VAL A 46 -5.08 5.49 4.43
CA VAL A 46 -5.83 6.14 3.38
C VAL A 46 -6.60 7.31 3.95
N THR A 47 -6.58 8.41 3.22
CA THR A 47 -7.42 9.55 3.51
C THR A 47 -8.31 9.77 2.29
N VAL A 48 -9.62 9.67 2.51
CA VAL A 48 -10.60 9.89 1.45
C VAL A 48 -11.20 11.27 1.64
N HIS A 49 -11.20 12.04 0.57
CA HIS A 49 -11.84 13.35 0.56
C HIS A 49 -12.65 13.45 -0.72
N ARG A 50 -13.97 13.50 -0.56
CA ARG A 50 -14.89 13.46 -1.69
C ARG A 50 -14.67 12.18 -2.48
N ASP A 51 -14.32 12.28 -3.73
CA ASP A 51 -14.13 11.11 -4.57
C ASP A 51 -12.66 10.74 -4.75
N ALA A 52 -11.78 11.32 -3.95
CA ALA A 52 -10.36 11.11 -4.11
C ALA A 52 -9.76 10.42 -2.89
N ALA A 53 -8.92 9.45 -3.13
CA ALA A 53 -8.22 8.71 -2.07
C ALA A 53 -6.73 8.98 -2.18
N ARG A 54 -6.14 9.44 -1.09
CA ARG A 54 -4.69 9.56 -0.97
C ARG A 54 -4.21 8.39 -0.15
N VAL A 55 -3.28 7.65 -0.69
CA VAL A 55 -2.88 6.38 -0.13
C VAL A 55 -1.41 6.43 0.24
N ARG A 56 -1.10 5.94 1.43
CA ARG A 56 0.29 5.74 1.84
C ARG A 56 0.47 4.27 2.15
N ILE A 57 1.47 3.68 1.53
CA ILE A 57 1.78 2.26 1.72
C ILE A 57 3.12 2.17 2.45
N SER A 58 3.15 1.37 3.50
CA SER A 58 4.39 1.02 4.20
C SER A 58 4.63 -0.45 3.97
N LEU A 59 5.82 -0.80 3.52
CA LEU A 59 6.12 -2.19 3.22
C LEU A 59 7.60 -2.51 3.46
N GLU A 60 7.89 -3.79 3.40
CA GLU A 60 9.25 -4.30 3.54
C GLU A 60 9.56 -5.12 2.30
N LEU A 61 10.79 -5.05 1.86
CA LEU A 61 11.23 -5.74 0.64
C LEU A 61 12.45 -6.58 0.91
N GLY A 62 12.69 -7.54 0.03
CA GLY A 62 13.92 -8.30 0.07
C GLY A 62 15.07 -7.49 -0.51
N TYR A 63 16.28 -7.85 -0.15
CA TYR A 63 17.47 -7.17 -0.64
C TYR A 63 18.52 -8.24 -1.00
N PRO A 64 19.18 -8.15 -2.12
CA PRO A 64 19.05 -7.10 -3.14
C PRO A 64 17.83 -7.27 -4.01
N SER A 65 17.27 -6.16 -4.44
CA SER A 65 16.14 -6.19 -5.37
C SER A 65 16.05 -4.81 -6.02
N ASP A 66 15.26 -4.75 -7.08
CA ASP A 66 15.04 -3.47 -7.76
C ASP A 66 13.94 -2.73 -7.01
N VAL A 67 14.34 -1.99 -5.98
CA VAL A 67 13.40 -1.31 -5.10
C VAL A 67 12.53 -0.32 -5.87
N GLY A 68 13.14 0.44 -6.77
CA GLY A 68 12.38 1.42 -7.54
C GLY A 68 11.30 0.77 -8.39
N SER A 69 11.65 -0.32 -9.04
CA SER A 69 10.70 -1.04 -9.88
C SER A 69 9.56 -1.64 -9.05
N GLN A 70 9.88 -2.21 -7.90
CA GLN A 70 8.86 -2.78 -7.05
C GLN A 70 7.93 -1.71 -6.49
N CYS A 71 8.48 -0.59 -6.04
CA CYS A 71 7.64 0.49 -5.55
C CYS A 71 6.76 1.06 -6.67
N GLY A 72 7.27 1.12 -7.88
CA GLY A 72 6.46 1.55 -9.03
C GLY A 72 5.31 0.60 -9.30
N ALA A 73 5.58 -0.70 -9.22
CA ALA A 73 4.54 -1.71 -9.41
C ALA A 73 3.47 -1.61 -8.32
N VAL A 74 3.88 -1.39 -7.09
CA VAL A 74 2.95 -1.22 -5.98
C VAL A 74 2.06 -0.01 -6.23
N ARG A 75 2.65 1.12 -6.61
CA ARG A 75 1.86 2.33 -6.87
C ARG A 75 0.83 2.10 -7.96
N ARG A 76 1.24 1.46 -9.04
CA ARG A 76 0.31 1.22 -10.16
C ARG A 76 -0.81 0.27 -9.76
N ARG A 77 -0.47 -0.80 -9.07
CA ARG A 77 -1.47 -1.80 -8.68
C ARG A 77 -2.46 -1.20 -7.69
N VAL A 78 -1.97 -0.47 -6.71
CA VAL A 78 -2.82 0.16 -5.70
C VAL A 78 -3.76 1.15 -6.35
N ALA A 79 -3.23 2.03 -7.20
CA ALA A 79 -4.07 3.02 -7.87
C ALA A 79 -5.14 2.34 -8.71
N HIS A 80 -4.77 1.32 -9.46
CA HIS A 80 -5.71 0.61 -10.32
C HIS A 80 -6.82 -0.06 -9.52
N ARG A 81 -6.44 -0.77 -8.45
CA ARG A 81 -7.42 -1.50 -7.65
C ARG A 81 -8.36 -0.56 -6.93
N VAL A 82 -7.86 0.53 -6.39
CA VAL A 82 -8.72 1.48 -5.70
C VAL A 82 -9.69 2.12 -6.70
N ARG A 83 -9.21 2.51 -7.87
CA ARG A 83 -10.11 3.06 -8.88
C ARG A 83 -11.17 2.05 -9.28
N THR A 84 -10.78 0.83 -9.52
CA THR A 84 -11.68 -0.21 -10.03
C THR A 84 -12.68 -0.67 -8.98
N LEU A 85 -12.22 -0.90 -7.77
CA LEU A 85 -13.07 -1.51 -6.75
C LEU A 85 -13.79 -0.49 -5.90
N ALA A 86 -13.22 0.68 -5.68
CA ALA A 86 -13.84 1.71 -4.87
C ALA A 86 -14.42 2.86 -5.68
N GLY A 87 -14.11 2.90 -6.97
CA GLY A 87 -14.65 3.96 -7.83
C GLY A 87 -14.13 5.34 -7.50
N MET A 88 -12.94 5.43 -6.94
CA MET A 88 -12.38 6.70 -6.51
C MET A 88 -11.19 7.08 -7.36
N GLU A 89 -10.95 8.38 -7.48
CA GLU A 89 -9.70 8.85 -8.07
C GLU A 89 -8.59 8.70 -7.04
N VAL A 90 -7.39 8.45 -7.54
CA VAL A 90 -6.25 8.24 -6.67
C VAL A 90 -5.14 9.19 -7.12
N PRO A 91 -5.19 10.44 -6.63
CA PRO A 91 -4.18 11.42 -7.04
C PRO A 91 -2.78 11.13 -6.51
N GLU A 92 -2.71 10.36 -5.44
CA GLU A 92 -1.41 10.12 -4.84
C GLU A 92 -1.35 8.74 -4.19
N VAL A 93 -0.29 7.98 -4.51
CA VAL A 93 0.06 6.78 -3.79
C VAL A 93 1.53 6.93 -3.40
N ALA A 94 1.79 7.08 -2.12
CA ALA A 94 3.15 7.18 -1.59
C ALA A 94 3.55 5.81 -1.06
N VAL A 95 4.72 5.34 -1.45
CA VAL A 95 5.23 4.04 -1.00
C VAL A 95 6.48 4.29 -0.18
N GLN A 96 6.49 3.74 1.03
CA GLN A 96 7.60 3.87 1.95
C GLN A 96 8.14 2.48 2.26
N VAL A 97 9.39 2.27 1.97
CA VAL A 97 10.05 1.01 2.31
C VAL A 97 10.63 1.17 3.70
N GLU A 98 10.12 0.42 4.66
CA GLU A 98 10.52 0.55 6.05
C GLU A 98 11.71 -0.31 6.40
N ARG A 99 11.89 -1.41 5.68
CA ARG A 99 12.99 -2.31 5.96
C ARG A 99 13.32 -3.12 4.72
N LEU A 100 14.60 -3.36 4.52
CA LEU A 100 15.09 -4.27 3.52
C LEU A 100 15.63 -5.50 4.21
N HIS A 101 15.19 -6.66 3.78
CA HIS A 101 15.60 -7.93 4.37
C HIS A 101 16.60 -8.61 3.47
N PRO A 102 17.79 -8.94 3.94
CA PRO A 102 18.71 -9.72 3.14
C PRO A 102 18.07 -11.04 2.80
N THR A 103 18.15 -11.46 1.54
CA THR A 103 17.61 -12.74 1.15
C THR A 103 18.47 -13.83 1.75
N GLY A 104 17.87 -14.99 1.97
CA GLY A 104 18.61 -16.12 2.49
C GLY A 104 19.79 -16.46 1.62
N THR A 105 19.61 -16.37 0.33
CA THR A 105 20.70 -16.63 -0.60
C THR A 105 21.81 -15.64 -0.41
N GLY A 106 21.48 -14.38 -0.26
CA GLY A 106 22.48 -13.37 -0.01
C GLY A 106 23.23 -13.64 1.27
N ALA A 107 22.52 -13.99 2.31
CA ALA A 107 23.16 -14.30 3.58
C ALA A 107 24.06 -15.51 3.44
N ALA A 108 23.58 -16.52 2.74
CA ALA A 108 24.36 -17.70 2.53
C ALA A 108 25.62 -17.38 1.74
N GLN A 109 25.49 -16.56 0.75
CA GLN A 109 26.64 -16.15 -0.02
C GLN A 109 27.57 -15.31 0.80
N GLY A 110 26.99 -14.55 1.70
CA GLY A 110 27.80 -13.70 2.55
C GLY A 110 28.85 -14.43 3.26
N ARG A 111 28.64 -15.67 3.59
CA ARG A 111 29.65 -16.34 4.33
C ARG A 111 30.65 -16.98 3.46
N ILE A 112 30.48 -16.96 2.23
CA ILE A 112 31.45 -17.56 1.38
C ILE A 112 32.72 -16.79 1.35
N ARG A 113 32.72 -15.67 1.80
CA ARG A 113 33.92 -14.98 1.78
C ARG A 113 34.63 -15.10 2.92
#